data_d4049343a450031e196102c4a9f9cf05
#
_entry.id   d4049343a450031e196102c4a9f9cf05
#
_cell.length_a   1.000
_cell.length_b   1.000
_cell.length_c   1.000
_cell.angle_alpha   90.00
_cell.angle_beta   90.00
_cell.angle_gamma   90.00
#
_symmetry.space_group_name_H-M   'P 1'
#
loop_
_entity.id
_entity.type
_entity.pdbx_description
1 polymer ?
#
loop_
_entity_poly.entity_id
_entity_poly.type
_entity_poly.pdbx_seq_one_letter_code
_entity_poly.pdbx_strand_id
1 'polypeptide(L)' 'MQAFIMVKVGPGFSREMTKDILEIEGIAELFELTGDIDMLIRVQATDVEDLSRIVFKIREVGGVRETDTRMIISTQRL' A
#
# COMPACT_ATOMS: atom_id res chain seq x y z
N MET A 1 -3.67 2.94 -14.06
CA MET A 1 -2.38 3.34 -13.46
C MET A 1 -2.06 2.42 -12.29
N GLN A 2 -0.85 1.90 -12.27
CA GLN A 2 -0.42 1.03 -11.18
C GLN A 2 0.69 1.68 -10.36
N ALA A 3 0.73 1.35 -9.09
CA ALA A 3 1.74 1.85 -8.17
C ALA A 3 2.08 0.80 -7.11
N PHE A 4 3.25 0.96 -6.52
CA PHE A 4 3.62 0.26 -5.31
C PHE A 4 3.61 1.24 -4.15
N ILE A 5 3.07 0.82 -3.03
CA ILE A 5 3.10 1.60 -1.80
C ILE A 5 3.88 0.79 -0.77
N MET A 6 5.02 1.33 -0.37
CA MET A 6 5.83 0.73 0.68
C MET A 6 5.35 1.26 2.02
N VAL A 7 5.12 0.38 2.97
CA VAL A 7 4.51 0.75 4.24
C VAL A 7 5.41 0.31 5.40
N LYS A 8 5.63 1.24 6.32
CA LYS A 8 6.24 0.95 7.63
C LYS A 8 5.16 1.05 8.69
N VAL A 9 5.17 0.10 9.60
CA VAL A 9 4.20 0.04 10.70
C VAL A 9 4.89 0.21 12.03
N GLY A 10 4.13 0.66 13.02
CA GLY A 10 4.61 0.81 14.39
C GLY A 10 4.02 -0.25 15.31
N PRO A 11 4.32 -0.13 16.63
CA PRO A 11 3.91 -1.14 17.61
C PRO A 11 2.39 -1.34 17.73
N GLY A 12 1.61 -0.34 17.30
CA GLY A 12 0.15 -0.43 17.34
C GLY A 12 -0.46 -1.22 16.18
N PHE A 13 0.35 -1.65 15.22
CA PHE A 13 -0.16 -2.42 14.09
C PHE A 13 -0.30 -3.88 14.45
N SER A 14 -1.46 -4.47 14.15
CA SER A 14 -1.68 -5.90 14.30
C SER A 14 -1.94 -6.52 12.93
N ARG A 15 -1.72 -7.83 12.83
CA ARG A 15 -1.92 -8.54 11.58
C ARG A 15 -3.36 -8.45 11.06
N GLU A 16 -4.32 -8.29 11.95
CA GLU A 16 -5.72 -8.14 11.55
C GLU A 16 -5.94 -6.85 10.74
N MET A 17 -5.12 -5.84 10.93
CA MET A 17 -5.24 -4.58 10.20
C MET A 17 -4.89 -4.72 8.72
N THR A 18 -4.20 -5.79 8.33
CA THR A 18 -3.99 -6.08 6.91
C THR A 18 -5.32 -6.32 6.19
N LYS A 19 -6.31 -6.85 6.91
CA LYS A 19 -7.66 -7.06 6.34
C LYS A 19 -8.31 -5.73 5.99
N ASP A 20 -8.13 -4.73 6.86
CA ASP A 20 -8.68 -3.40 6.62
C ASP A 20 -8.05 -2.78 5.37
N ILE A 21 -6.75 -2.98 5.19
CA ILE A 21 -6.07 -2.51 3.99
C ILE A 21 -6.61 -3.20 2.74
N LEU A 22 -6.78 -4.52 2.81
CA LEU A 22 -7.25 -5.31 1.66
C LEU A 22 -8.69 -4.98 1.25
N GLU A 23 -9.48 -4.38 2.14
CA GLU A 23 -10.84 -3.93 1.82
C GLU A 23 -10.87 -2.62 1.05
N ILE A 24 -9.76 -1.91 0.97
CA ILE A 24 -9.70 -0.64 0.23
C ILE A 24 -9.79 -0.94 -1.28
N GLU A 25 -10.74 -0.30 -1.94
CA GLU A 25 -10.89 -0.46 -3.38
C GLU A 25 -9.65 0.04 -4.10
N GLY A 26 -9.11 -0.77 -5.00
CA GLY A 26 -7.89 -0.48 -5.75
C GLY A 26 -6.67 -1.24 -5.25
N ILE A 27 -6.74 -1.86 -4.09
CA ILE A 27 -5.66 -2.73 -3.62
C ILE A 27 -5.71 -4.04 -4.39
N ALA A 28 -4.60 -4.38 -5.05
CA ALA A 28 -4.51 -5.61 -5.84
C ALA A 28 -3.82 -6.73 -5.05
N GLU A 29 -2.72 -6.42 -4.37
CA GLU A 29 -1.97 -7.39 -3.59
C GLU A 29 -1.27 -6.70 -2.43
N LEU A 30 -1.04 -7.46 -1.37
CA LEU A 30 -0.28 -7.01 -0.22
C LEU A 30 0.75 -8.07 0.11
N PHE A 31 2.00 -7.67 0.21
CA PHE A 31 3.11 -8.54 0.57
C PHE A 31 3.67 -8.10 1.91
N GLU A 32 3.83 -9.03 2.83
CA GLU A 32 4.54 -8.78 4.08
C GLU A 32 6.01 -9.10 3.84
N LEU A 33 6.90 -8.20 4.23
CA LEU A 33 8.32 -8.29 3.92
C LEU A 33 9.16 -8.31 5.19
N THR A 34 10.35 -8.89 5.06
CA THR A 34 11.40 -8.72 6.07
C THR A 34 12.20 -7.46 5.74
N GLY A 35 12.90 -6.92 6.74
CA GLY A 35 13.74 -5.75 6.56
C GLY A 35 13.08 -4.48 7.08
N ASP A 36 13.50 -3.34 6.55
CA ASP A 36 13.09 -2.03 7.03
C ASP A 36 11.72 -1.59 6.53
N ILE A 37 11.19 -2.25 5.52
CA ILE A 37 9.83 -2.05 5.02
C ILE A 37 9.00 -3.24 5.43
N ASP A 38 7.85 -2.99 6.05
CA ASP A 38 7.00 -4.06 6.58
C ASP A 38 6.07 -4.65 5.54
N MET A 39 5.56 -3.81 4.63
CA MET A 39 4.64 -4.27 3.60
C MET A 39 4.91 -3.58 2.28
N LEU A 40 4.65 -4.30 1.20
CA LEU A 40 4.61 -3.77 -0.15
C LEU A 40 3.20 -4.00 -0.68
N ILE A 41 2.54 -2.92 -1.11
CA ILE A 41 1.17 -2.99 -1.60
C ILE A 41 1.15 -2.60 -3.06
N ARG A 42 0.61 -3.49 -3.90
CA ARG A 42 0.39 -3.17 -5.32
C ARG A 42 -1.02 -2.68 -5.49
N VAL A 43 -1.16 -1.52 -6.12
CA VAL A 43 -2.46 -0.88 -6.30
C VAL A 43 -2.75 -0.61 -7.77
N GLN A 44 -4.03 -0.62 -8.10
CA GLN A 44 -4.55 -0.22 -9.39
C GLN A 44 -5.46 0.99 -9.14
N ALA A 45 -5.07 2.13 -9.67
CA ALA A 45 -5.84 3.37 -9.55
C ALA A 45 -6.29 3.83 -10.93
N THR A 46 -7.38 4.58 -10.98
CA THR A 46 -7.89 5.11 -12.25
C THR A 46 -7.10 6.34 -12.71
N ASP A 47 -6.65 7.15 -11.74
CA ASP A 47 -5.88 8.35 -11.99
C ASP A 47 -5.13 8.76 -10.72
N VAL A 48 -4.46 9.91 -10.73
CA VAL A 48 -3.67 10.40 -9.60
C VAL A 48 -4.56 10.70 -8.39
N GLU A 49 -5.75 11.24 -8.61
CA GLU A 49 -6.67 11.52 -7.50
C GLU A 49 -7.12 10.24 -6.82
N ASP A 50 -7.40 9.20 -7.62
CA ASP A 50 -7.77 7.90 -7.08
C ASP A 50 -6.61 7.28 -6.31
N LEU A 51 -5.39 7.42 -6.82
CA LEU A 51 -4.20 6.97 -6.09
C LEU A 51 -4.07 7.68 -4.74
N SER A 52 -4.30 8.99 -4.72
CA SER A 52 -4.28 9.75 -3.46
C SER A 52 -5.32 9.23 -2.48
N ARG A 53 -6.52 8.92 -2.96
CA ARG A 53 -7.57 8.33 -2.13
C ARG A 53 -7.08 7.03 -1.48
N ILE A 54 -6.46 6.16 -2.28
CA ILE A 54 -5.95 4.88 -1.78
C ILE A 54 -4.87 5.11 -0.72
N VAL A 55 -3.93 6.00 -0.98
CA VAL A 55 -2.85 6.32 -0.03
C VAL A 55 -3.43 6.84 1.29
N PHE A 56 -4.39 7.77 1.23
CA PHE A 56 -5.00 8.30 2.44
C PHE A 56 -5.75 7.24 3.22
N LYS A 57 -6.44 6.35 2.53
CA LYS A 57 -7.13 5.23 3.19
C LYS A 57 -6.16 4.31 3.92
N ILE A 58 -5.02 4.00 3.30
CA ILE A 58 -3.99 3.19 3.95
C ILE A 58 -3.47 3.90 5.19
N ARG A 59 -3.21 5.20 5.09
CA ARG A 59 -2.68 5.98 6.21
C ARG A 59 -3.65 6.10 7.38
N GLU A 60 -4.93 5.94 7.13
CA GLU A 60 -5.96 5.93 8.19
C GLU A 60 -5.97 4.64 9.01
N VAL A 61 -5.37 3.56 8.50
CA VAL A 61 -5.31 2.31 9.23
C VAL A 61 -4.39 2.46 10.44
N GLY A 62 -4.88 2.08 11.61
CA GLY A 62 -4.12 2.22 12.85
C GLY A 62 -2.81 1.46 12.80
N GLY A 63 -1.75 2.08 13.29
CA GLY A 63 -0.41 1.50 13.32
C GLY A 63 0.42 1.73 12.07
N VAL A 64 -0.17 2.21 10.99
CA VAL A 64 0.59 2.63 9.81
C VAL A 64 1.38 3.90 10.16
N ARG A 65 2.68 3.85 9.98
CA ARG A 65 3.62 4.89 10.39
C ARG A 65 4.09 5.77 9.24
N GLU A 66 4.47 5.12 8.14
CA GLU A 66 4.98 5.79 6.95
C GLU A 66 4.50 5.07 5.71
N THR A 67 4.25 5.83 4.65
CA THR A 67 3.97 5.30 3.33
C THR A 67 4.88 5.98 2.31
N ASP A 68 5.37 5.21 1.34
CA ASP A 68 6.17 5.71 0.23
C ASP A 68 5.57 5.15 -1.05
N THR A 69 5.01 6.03 -1.86
CA THR A 69 4.27 5.65 -3.07
C THR A 69 5.16 5.80 -4.30
N ARG A 70 5.27 4.73 -5.08
CA ARG A 70 6.03 4.69 -6.32
C ARG A 70 5.11 4.32 -7.48
N MET A 71 4.88 5.24 -8.40
CA MET A 71 4.10 4.93 -9.60
C MET A 71 4.94 4.08 -10.55
N ILE A 72 4.31 3.07 -11.15
CA ILE A 72 4.98 2.25 -12.16
C ILE A 72 4.88 2.99 -13.48
N ILE A 73 6.03 3.40 -14.00
CA ILE A 73 6.08 4.13 -15.29
C ILE A 73 6.34 3.21 -16.47
N SER A 74 6.84 2.01 -16.22
CA SER A 74 7.16 1.06 -17.28
C SER A 74 7.24 -0.35 -16.67
N THR A 75 6.75 -1.32 -17.41
CA THR A 75 6.85 -2.73 -17.03
C THR A 75 7.44 -3.51 -18.19
N GLN A 76 8.47 -4.30 -17.90
CA GLN A 76 9.09 -5.16 -18.90
C GLN A 76 9.04 -6.60 -18.40
N ARG A 77 8.75 -7.52 -19.31
CA ARG A 77 8.63 -8.95 -19.00
C ARG A 77 9.51 -9.76 -19.94
N LEU A 78 10.01 -10.85 -19.43
CA LEU A 78 10.77 -11.82 -20.23
C LEU A 78 9.83 -12.73 -21.02
#